data_e0eb035b80fd9dbcbf8d12ea335367fa
#
_entry.id   e0eb035b80fd9dbcbf8d12ea335367fa
#
_cell.length_a   1.000
_cell.length_b   1.000
_cell.length_c   1.000
_cell.angle_alpha   90.00
_cell.angle_beta   90.00
_cell.angle_gamma   90.00
#
_symmetry.space_group_name_H-M   'P 1'
#
loop_
_entity.id
_entity.type
_entity.pdbx_description
1 polymer ?
#
loop_
_entity_poly.entity_id
_entity_poly.type
_entity_poly.pdbx_seq_one_letter_code
_entity_poly.pdbx_strand_id
1 'polypeptide(L)'
;MTLQVRRVITGHDNSGRAVVKIDEVAQNITSSRPGASACVVWTTEGLPIDNTGEQDAGLRKTGTTLDNGTVFRILELAPGVSPRNHRTDSIDYAVVMSGEDHQVAEADFPVVIGVGEPGAGG
;
A
#
# COMPACT_ATOMS: atom_id res chain seq x y z
N MET A 1 9.83 17.07 4.08
CA MET A 1 10.53 15.87 3.57
C MET A 1 9.59 15.10 2.68
N THR A 2 10.02 14.71 1.52
CA THR A 2 9.18 14.00 0.54
C THR A 2 9.39 12.50 0.70
N LEU A 3 8.28 11.77 0.78
CA LEU A 3 8.34 10.30 0.80
C LEU A 3 8.99 9.79 -0.48
N GLN A 4 10.02 8.98 -0.33
CA GLN A 4 10.66 8.28 -1.44
C GLN A 4 10.58 6.78 -1.22
N VAL A 5 10.06 6.08 -2.20
CA VAL A 5 9.90 4.64 -2.16
C VAL A 5 10.56 4.05 -3.40
N ARG A 6 11.64 3.30 -3.21
CA ARG A 6 12.17 2.45 -4.25
C ARG A 6 11.37 1.16 -4.24
N ARG A 7 10.83 0.79 -5.36
CA ARG A 7 10.15 -0.50 -5.48
C ARG A 7 10.80 -1.34 -6.56
N VAL A 8 10.90 -2.62 -6.28
CA VAL A 8 11.47 -3.62 -7.17
C VAL A 8 10.41 -4.68 -7.40
N ILE A 9 9.96 -4.81 -8.62
CA ILE A 9 8.95 -5.79 -9.01
C ILE A 9 9.61 -6.83 -9.88
N THR A 10 9.47 -8.08 -9.51
CA THR A 10 10.03 -9.22 -10.24
C THR A 10 8.94 -9.89 -11.07
N GLY A 11 9.38 -10.59 -12.08
CA GLY A 11 8.51 -11.35 -12.96
C GLY A 11 9.33 -12.36 -13.74
N HIS A 12 8.86 -12.73 -14.90
CA HIS A 12 9.52 -13.71 -15.76
C HIS A 12 9.65 -13.18 -17.19
N ASP A 13 10.71 -13.58 -17.88
CA ASP A 13 10.85 -13.34 -19.30
C ASP A 13 10.10 -14.42 -20.10
N ASN A 14 10.20 -14.32 -21.44
CA ASN A 14 9.52 -15.27 -22.31
C ASN A 14 10.05 -16.71 -22.20
N SER A 15 11.22 -16.89 -21.59
CA SER A 15 11.81 -18.21 -21.33
C SER A 15 11.46 -18.74 -19.95
N GLY A 16 10.67 -18.03 -19.16
CA GLY A 16 10.32 -18.40 -17.79
C GLY A 16 11.40 -18.10 -16.78
N ARG A 17 12.42 -17.32 -17.13
CA ARG A 17 13.46 -16.91 -16.18
C ARG A 17 12.98 -15.77 -15.31
N ALA A 18 13.32 -15.81 -14.04
CA ALA A 18 13.05 -14.72 -13.12
C ALA A 18 13.87 -13.49 -13.52
N VAL A 19 13.20 -12.37 -13.64
CA VAL A 19 13.82 -11.09 -13.99
C VAL A 19 13.22 -9.97 -13.14
N VAL A 20 13.95 -8.87 -13.03
CA VAL A 20 13.41 -7.64 -12.47
C VAL A 20 12.65 -6.91 -13.60
N LYS A 21 11.35 -6.74 -13.40
CA LYS A 21 10.50 -6.02 -14.36
C LYS A 21 10.53 -4.52 -14.12
N ILE A 22 10.52 -4.11 -12.86
CA ILE A 22 10.50 -2.70 -12.46
C ILE A 22 11.51 -2.52 -11.32
N ASP A 23 12.36 -1.53 -11.45
CA ASP A 23 13.23 -1.05 -10.39
C ASP A 23 13.27 0.47 -10.51
N GLU A 24 12.53 1.14 -9.65
CA GLU A 24 12.34 2.58 -9.76
C GLU A 24 12.12 3.23 -8.41
N VAL A 25 12.34 4.52 -8.34
CA VAL A 25 11.76 5.35 -7.29
C VAL A 25 10.33 5.66 -7.73
N ALA A 26 9.36 5.20 -6.96
CA ALA A 26 7.96 5.33 -7.32
C ALA A 26 7.54 6.79 -7.45
N GLN A 27 6.76 7.09 -8.48
CA GLN A 27 6.25 8.44 -8.72
C GLN A 27 4.78 8.60 -8.34
N ASN A 28 4.12 7.53 -7.98
CA ASN A 28 2.71 7.53 -7.59
C ASN A 28 2.53 7.85 -6.10
N ILE A 29 3.20 8.87 -5.64
CA ILE A 29 3.04 9.38 -4.28
C ILE A 29 1.78 10.25 -4.23
N THR A 30 0.92 9.97 -3.28
CA THR A 30 -0.31 10.74 -3.07
C THR A 30 -0.35 11.30 -1.66
N SER A 31 -1.07 12.38 -1.49
CA SER A 31 -1.33 12.98 -0.19
C SER A 31 -2.81 13.23 -0.06
N SER A 32 -3.47 12.49 0.81
CA SER A 32 -4.91 12.64 1.04
C SER A 32 -5.23 13.76 2.02
N ARG A 33 -4.24 14.20 2.79
CA ARG A 33 -4.39 15.27 3.77
C ARG A 33 -3.01 15.82 4.12
N PRO A 34 -2.93 17.03 4.67
CA PRO A 34 -1.64 17.62 5.07
C PRO A 34 -0.90 16.70 6.04
N GLY A 35 0.38 16.49 5.77
CA GLY A 35 1.25 15.68 6.62
C GLY A 35 1.13 14.17 6.43
N ALA A 36 0.29 13.70 5.52
CA ALA A 36 0.16 12.28 5.22
C ALA A 36 0.48 12.03 3.75
N SER A 37 1.42 11.16 3.47
CA SER A 37 1.78 10.74 2.12
C SER A 37 1.73 9.23 2.00
N ALA A 38 1.37 8.73 0.84
CA ALA A 38 1.24 7.31 0.59
C ALA A 38 1.75 6.94 -0.78
N CYS A 39 2.28 5.74 -0.89
CA CYS A 39 2.67 5.13 -2.14
C CYS A 39 2.09 3.72 -2.19
N VAL A 40 1.30 3.43 -3.20
CA VAL A 40 0.88 2.05 -3.48
C VAL A 40 2.03 1.33 -4.16
N VAL A 41 2.52 0.28 -3.53
CA VAL A 41 3.60 -0.54 -4.08
C VAL A 41 3.05 -1.58 -5.04
N TRP A 42 1.97 -2.24 -4.65
CA TRP A 42 1.33 -3.28 -5.47
C TRP A 42 -0.12 -3.47 -5.06
N THR A 43 -0.90 -4.01 -5.97
CA THR A 43 -2.28 -4.42 -5.70
C THR A 43 -2.53 -5.78 -6.31
N THR A 44 -3.49 -6.50 -5.76
CA THR A 44 -4.02 -7.73 -6.37
C THR A 44 -5.52 -7.64 -6.43
N GLU A 45 -6.10 -8.35 -7.40
CA GLU A 45 -7.55 -8.40 -7.59
C GLU A 45 -7.96 -9.80 -7.95
N GLY A 46 -9.04 -10.28 -7.31
CA GLY A 46 -9.59 -11.61 -7.57
C GLY A 46 -8.95 -12.72 -6.74
N LEU A 47 -9.67 -13.84 -6.65
CA LEU A 47 -9.21 -15.07 -6.01
C LEU A 47 -9.63 -16.26 -6.89
N PRO A 48 -8.67 -17.11 -7.31
CA PRO A 48 -7.23 -17.01 -7.10
C PRO A 48 -6.62 -15.78 -7.77
N ILE A 49 -5.51 -15.31 -7.22
CA ILE A 49 -4.81 -14.15 -7.76
C ILE A 49 -4.14 -14.52 -9.08
N ASP A 50 -4.33 -13.68 -10.09
CA ASP A 50 -3.71 -13.83 -11.39
C ASP A 50 -2.62 -12.77 -11.56
N ASN A 51 -1.38 -13.21 -11.58
CA ASN A 51 -0.20 -12.37 -11.78
C ASN A 51 0.45 -12.57 -13.16
N THR A 52 -0.26 -13.14 -14.11
CA THR A 52 0.31 -13.43 -15.43
C THR A 52 0.38 -12.22 -16.36
N GLY A 53 -0.32 -11.15 -16.03
CA GLY A 53 -0.34 -9.93 -16.85
C GLY A 53 0.96 -9.13 -16.78
N GLU A 54 1.15 -8.27 -17.77
CA GLU A 54 2.30 -7.38 -17.87
C GLU A 54 2.03 -5.99 -17.25
N GLN A 55 0.85 -5.79 -16.70
CA GLN A 55 0.46 -4.49 -16.15
C GLN A 55 1.15 -4.22 -14.84
N ASP A 56 1.46 -2.95 -14.62
CA ASP A 56 1.94 -2.49 -13.32
C ASP A 56 0.75 -2.32 -12.38
N ALA A 57 0.53 -3.31 -11.54
CA ALA A 57 -0.59 -3.30 -10.61
C ALA A 57 -0.42 -2.29 -9.47
N GLY A 58 0.76 -1.73 -9.27
CA GLY A 58 0.97 -0.61 -8.35
C GLY A 58 0.32 0.69 -8.82
N LEU A 59 0.02 0.78 -10.11
CA LEU A 59 -0.64 1.95 -10.70
C LEU A 59 -2.15 1.78 -10.86
N ARG A 60 -2.72 0.67 -10.38
CA ARG A 60 -4.16 0.45 -10.42
C ARG A 60 -4.87 1.53 -9.64
N LYS A 61 -5.94 2.06 -10.21
CA LYS A 61 -6.81 2.99 -9.49
C LYS A 61 -7.49 2.26 -8.35
N THR A 62 -7.23 2.72 -7.14
CA THR A 62 -7.82 2.16 -5.94
C THR A 62 -7.89 3.24 -4.87
N GLY A 63 -8.79 3.07 -3.93
CA GLY A 63 -8.80 3.85 -2.70
C GLY A 63 -7.87 3.22 -1.66
N THR A 64 -8.29 3.28 -0.41
CA THR A 64 -7.56 2.64 0.69
C THR A 64 -7.78 1.13 0.73
N THR A 65 -8.84 0.67 0.10
CA THR A 65 -9.18 -0.75 -0.04
C THR A 65 -9.52 -1.05 -1.48
N LEU A 66 -9.51 -2.32 -1.83
CA LEU A 66 -9.89 -2.81 -3.14
C LEU A 66 -10.78 -4.03 -2.94
N ASP A 67 -11.99 -3.97 -3.46
CA ASP A 67 -12.94 -5.07 -3.35
C ASP A 67 -12.36 -6.35 -3.97
N ASN A 68 -12.43 -7.43 -3.22
CA ASN A 68 -11.93 -8.74 -3.64
C ASN A 68 -10.44 -8.70 -4.03
N GLY A 69 -9.67 -7.90 -3.35
CA GLY A 69 -8.25 -7.73 -3.65
C GLY A 69 -7.46 -7.26 -2.45
N THR A 70 -6.21 -6.94 -2.70
CA THR A 70 -5.29 -6.44 -1.68
C THR A 70 -4.60 -5.17 -2.16
N VAL A 71 -4.22 -4.33 -1.21
CA VAL A 71 -3.43 -3.12 -1.46
C VAL A 71 -2.23 -3.13 -0.54
N PHE A 72 -1.04 -3.13 -1.13
CA PHE A 72 0.21 -2.97 -0.39
C PHE A 72 0.71 -1.54 -0.58
N ARG A 73 0.85 -0.82 0.52
CA ARG A 73 1.27 0.58 0.46
C ARG A 73 2.21 0.96 1.59
N ILE A 74 2.95 2.02 1.37
CA ILE A 74 3.81 2.65 2.36
C ILE A 74 3.20 4.01 2.69
N LEU A 75 3.13 4.30 3.98
CA LEU A 75 2.63 5.55 4.50
C LEU A 75 3.74 6.30 5.21
N GLU A 76 3.75 7.61 5.05
CA GLU A 76 4.55 8.52 5.87
C GLU A 76 3.62 9.52 6.53
N LEU A 77 3.69 9.58 7.84
CA LEU A 77 2.91 10.51 8.64
C LEU A 77 3.85 11.49 9.31
N ALA A 78 3.67 12.77 9.04
CA ALA A 78 4.46 13.81 9.68
C ALA A 78 4.04 13.96 11.15
N PRO A 79 4.95 14.44 12.02
CA PRO A 79 4.57 14.74 13.39
C PRO A 79 3.38 15.69 13.47
N GLY A 80 2.45 15.41 14.37
CA GLY A 80 1.31 16.29 14.61
C GLY A 80 0.12 16.05 13.66
N VAL A 81 0.19 15.08 12.77
CA VAL A 81 -0.97 14.71 11.95
C VAL A 81 -2.08 14.20 12.84
N SER A 82 -3.28 14.73 12.68
CA SER A 82 -4.42 14.33 13.48
C SER A 82 -4.82 12.87 13.22
N PRO A 83 -5.14 12.11 14.25
CA PRO A 83 -5.66 10.76 14.09
C PRO A 83 -6.93 10.77 13.24
N ARG A 84 -7.08 9.76 12.42
CA ARG A 84 -8.29 9.54 11.65
C ARG A 84 -8.99 8.30 12.19
N ASN A 85 -9.90 8.53 13.09
CA ASN A 85 -10.68 7.45 13.67
C ASN A 85 -11.74 6.99 12.68
N HIS A 86 -11.68 5.73 12.29
CA HIS A 86 -12.65 5.15 11.37
C HIS A 86 -12.78 3.65 11.61
N ARG A 87 -13.82 3.10 11.06
CA ARG A 87 -14.06 1.67 11.06
C ARG A 87 -13.82 1.11 9.66
N THR A 88 -13.27 -0.08 9.60
CA THR A 88 -13.05 -0.79 8.34
C THR A 88 -13.46 -2.25 8.50
N ASP A 89 -13.90 -2.87 7.42
CA ASP A 89 -14.18 -4.30 7.35
C ASP A 89 -13.01 -5.09 6.76
N SER A 90 -11.91 -4.41 6.48
CA SER A 90 -10.69 -5.06 6.01
C SER A 90 -9.88 -5.64 7.16
N ILE A 91 -9.00 -6.58 6.83
CA ILE A 91 -7.92 -7.01 7.71
C ILE A 91 -6.65 -6.33 7.23
N ASP A 92 -5.98 -5.67 8.16
CA ASP A 92 -4.80 -4.89 7.83
C ASP A 92 -3.60 -5.41 8.65
N TYR A 93 -2.45 -5.43 8.00
CA TYR A 93 -1.18 -5.67 8.66
C TYR A 93 -0.36 -4.39 8.59
N ALA A 94 0.29 -4.05 9.69
CA ALA A 94 1.11 -2.86 9.75
C ALA A 94 2.48 -3.17 10.34
N VAL A 95 3.50 -2.59 9.73
CA VAL A 95 4.87 -2.64 10.22
C VAL A 95 5.37 -1.21 10.34
N VAL A 96 5.79 -0.81 11.53
CA VAL A 96 6.42 0.50 11.74
C VAL A 96 7.88 0.38 11.33
N MET A 97 8.27 1.09 10.29
CA MET A 97 9.62 1.04 9.75
C MET A 97 10.54 2.04 10.44
N SER A 98 10.02 3.18 10.85
CA SER A 98 10.78 4.20 11.58
C SER A 98 9.83 5.09 12.37
N GLY A 99 10.32 5.68 13.44
CA GLY A 99 9.53 6.57 14.28
C GLY A 99 8.54 5.87 15.18
N GLU A 100 7.59 6.63 15.65
CA GLU A 100 6.48 6.14 16.48
C GLU A 100 5.17 6.61 15.86
N ASP A 101 4.17 5.77 15.90
CA ASP A 101 2.85 6.13 15.46
C ASP A 101 1.85 6.05 16.61
N HIS A 102 1.51 7.20 17.15
CA HIS A 102 0.55 7.32 18.23
C HIS A 102 -0.89 7.03 17.78
N GLN A 103 -1.15 7.12 16.49
CA GLN A 103 -2.47 6.76 15.96
C GLN A 103 -2.78 5.29 16.17
N VAL A 104 -1.77 4.44 16.07
CA VAL A 104 -1.92 3.01 16.36
C VAL A 104 -2.26 2.79 17.81
N ALA A 105 -1.54 3.46 18.71
CA ALA A 105 -1.69 3.26 20.15
C ALA A 105 -3.02 3.80 20.67
N GLU A 106 -3.49 4.90 20.11
CA GLU A 106 -4.70 5.57 20.57
C GLU A 106 -5.99 5.02 19.96
N ALA A 107 -5.87 4.52 18.74
CA ALA A 107 -7.03 4.12 17.97
C ALA A 107 -7.38 2.64 18.10
N ASP A 108 -6.54 1.87 18.78
CA ASP A 108 -6.75 0.44 19.00
C ASP A 108 -6.88 -0.36 17.69
N PHE A 109 -6.30 0.18 16.60
CA PHE A 109 -6.23 -0.52 15.33
C PHE A 109 -4.93 -0.20 14.62
N PRO A 110 -4.44 -1.10 13.77
CA PRO A 110 -3.14 -0.92 13.13
C PRO A 110 -3.14 0.24 12.15
N VAL A 111 -2.05 0.96 12.15
CA VAL A 111 -1.71 1.86 11.06
C VAL A 111 -1.26 1.04 9.88
N VAL A 112 -1.76 1.38 8.73
CA VAL A 112 -1.60 0.52 7.58
C VAL A 112 -0.29 0.78 6.87
N ILE A 113 0.62 -0.13 7.04
CA ILE A 113 1.63 -0.42 6.06
C ILE A 113 1.41 -1.87 5.73
N GLY A 114 0.71 -2.18 4.68
CA GLY A 114 0.49 -3.58 4.46
C GLY A 114 -0.62 -3.91 3.51
N VAL A 115 -1.07 -5.11 3.62
CA VAL A 115 -2.06 -5.70 2.75
C VAL A 115 -3.40 -5.62 3.44
N GLY A 116 -4.32 -4.91 2.84
CA GLY A 116 -5.70 -4.89 3.29
C GLY A 116 -6.53 -5.86 2.47
N GLU A 117 -7.36 -6.62 3.15
CA GLU A 117 -8.36 -7.42 2.46
C GLU A 117 -9.60 -6.59 2.18
N PRO A 118 -10.36 -6.97 1.16
CA PRO A 118 -11.53 -6.21 0.79
C PRO A 118 -12.62 -6.31 1.83
N GLY A 119 -13.16 -5.20 2.12
CA GLY A 119 -14.35 -5.05 2.89
C GLY A 119 -15.06 -3.83 2.39
N ALA A 120 -16.25 -3.58 2.88
CA ALA A 120 -16.95 -2.35 2.60
C ALA A 120 -16.32 -1.21 3.41
N GLY A 121 -15.03 -1.03 3.27
CA GLY A 121 -14.25 -0.14 4.10
C GLY A 121 -14.74 1.28 4.08
N GLY A 122 -14.67 1.91 5.16
CA GLY A 122 -15.07 3.28 5.30
C GLY A 122 -13.92 4.27 5.32
#